data_584aa188266349c7788387e9d7bc3a42
#
_entry.id   584aa188266349c7788387e9d7bc3a42
#
_cell.length_a   1.000
_cell.length_b   1.000
_cell.length_c   1.000
_cell.angle_alpha   90.00
_cell.angle_beta   90.00
_cell.angle_gamma   90.00
#
_symmetry.space_group_name_H-M   'P 1'
#
loop_
_entity.id
_entity.type
_entity.pdbx_description
1 polymer ?
#
loop_
_entity_poly.entity_id
_entity_poly.type
_entity_poly.pdbx_seq_one_letter_code
_entity_poly.pdbx_strand_id
1 'polypeptide(L)'
;MTSEANFKLFETKHVLRILVFLHLCGPKSKSDIYRAVSTNPRMASKLDLMESSGLVTRRPMEKGSRKEIYDLTPSGESCAAMFCRMEEAAGVPVSELRSDFISLKSAVCSKF
;
A
#
# COMPACT_ATOMS: atom_id res chain seq x y z
N MET A 1 -18.44 -20.83 -9.76
CA MET A 1 -17.64 -19.92 -9.43
C MET A 1 -17.17 -19.99 -8.10
N THR A 2 -16.11 -19.78 -7.92
CA THR A 2 -15.66 -19.89 -6.68
C THR A 2 -15.56 -18.62 -6.07
N SER A 3 -16.03 -18.49 -5.00
CA SER A 3 -15.87 -17.33 -4.25
C SER A 3 -14.81 -17.56 -3.27
N GLU A 4 -13.71 -18.03 -3.74
CA GLU A 4 -12.58 -18.20 -2.88
C GLU A 4 -12.25 -16.89 -2.21
N ALA A 5 -12.10 -16.91 -0.92
CA ALA A 5 -11.71 -15.72 -0.19
C ALA A 5 -10.31 -15.30 -0.61
N ASN A 6 -9.98 -14.05 -0.35
CA ASN A 6 -8.69 -13.49 -0.74
C ASN A 6 -7.59 -13.73 0.29
N PHE A 7 -7.63 -14.87 0.95
CA PHE A 7 -6.61 -15.19 1.96
C PHE A 7 -5.21 -15.15 1.37
N LYS A 8 -5.04 -15.78 0.22
CA LYS A 8 -3.73 -15.86 -0.40
C LYS A 8 -3.19 -14.46 -0.72
N LEU A 9 -4.06 -13.58 -1.17
CA LEU A 9 -3.68 -12.22 -1.49
C LEU A 9 -3.25 -11.47 -0.23
N PHE A 10 -4.08 -11.48 0.80
CA PHE A 10 -3.79 -10.71 2.01
C PHE A 10 -2.69 -11.33 2.86
N GLU A 11 -2.43 -12.62 2.69
CA GLU A 11 -1.33 -13.28 3.40
C GLU A 11 -0.02 -13.16 2.63
N THR A 12 -0.06 -12.64 1.41
CA THR A 12 1.17 -12.38 0.67
C THR A 12 1.94 -11.30 1.39
N LYS A 13 3.20 -11.57 1.63
CA LYS A 13 4.04 -10.67 2.39
C LYS A 13 4.04 -9.26 1.80
N HIS A 14 3.89 -8.28 2.65
CA HIS A 14 3.91 -6.85 2.34
C HIS A 14 2.64 -6.28 1.70
N VAL A 15 1.68 -7.10 1.26
CA VAL A 15 0.47 -6.57 0.62
C VAL A 15 -0.30 -5.65 1.57
N LEU A 16 -0.55 -6.11 2.79
CA LEU A 16 -1.26 -5.27 3.76
C LEU A 16 -0.49 -4.02 4.11
N ARG A 17 0.83 -4.13 4.20
CA ARG A 17 1.66 -2.98 4.51
C ARG A 17 1.62 -1.94 3.39
N ILE A 18 1.61 -2.39 2.15
CA ILE A 18 1.48 -1.47 1.01
C ILE A 18 0.13 -0.76 1.05
N LEU A 19 -0.94 -1.52 1.33
CA LEU A 19 -2.28 -0.92 1.43
C LEU A 19 -2.31 0.18 2.47
N VAL A 20 -1.79 -0.10 3.65
CA VAL A 20 -1.79 0.87 4.75
C VAL A 20 -0.92 2.08 4.40
N PHE A 21 0.23 1.84 3.79
CA PHE A 21 1.11 2.93 3.41
C PHE A 21 0.42 3.89 2.44
N LEU A 22 -0.22 3.36 1.40
CA LEU A 22 -0.92 4.20 0.44
C LEU A 22 -2.14 4.89 1.06
N HIS A 23 -2.79 4.22 2.00
CA HIS A 23 -3.94 4.79 2.68
C HIS A 23 -3.54 5.98 3.55
N LEU A 24 -2.46 5.84 4.31
CA LEU A 24 -2.05 6.86 5.27
C LEU A 24 -1.22 7.98 4.63
N CYS A 25 -0.49 7.67 3.58
CA CYS A 25 0.44 8.63 2.98
C CYS A 25 0.04 9.11 1.60
N GLY A 26 -1.02 8.55 1.03
CA GLY A 26 -1.50 8.96 -0.29
C GLY A 26 -0.81 8.26 -1.43
N PRO A 27 -1.16 8.61 -2.67
CA PRO A 27 -0.56 7.99 -3.85
C PRO A 27 0.96 8.15 -3.86
N LYS A 28 1.67 7.10 -4.24
CA LYS A 28 3.12 7.08 -4.19
C LYS A 28 3.71 6.36 -5.40
N SER A 29 4.92 6.73 -5.75
CA SER A 29 5.64 6.09 -6.83
C SER A 29 6.15 4.73 -6.37
N LYS A 30 6.53 3.90 -7.34
CA LYS A 30 7.11 2.60 -7.03
C LYS A 30 8.34 2.75 -6.15
N SER A 31 9.19 3.74 -6.42
CA SER A 31 10.38 3.98 -5.61
C SER A 31 10.04 4.29 -4.16
N ASP A 32 9.02 5.08 -3.95
CA ASP A 32 8.60 5.42 -2.59
C ASP A 32 8.08 4.20 -1.86
N ILE A 33 7.32 3.36 -2.56
CA ILE A 33 6.81 2.13 -1.96
C ILE A 33 7.97 1.21 -1.58
N TYR A 34 8.95 1.09 -2.47
CA TYR A 34 10.12 0.26 -2.19
C TYR A 34 10.85 0.76 -0.94
N ARG A 35 11.02 2.08 -0.83
CA ARG A 35 11.71 2.63 0.33
C ARG A 35 10.94 2.47 1.62
N ALA A 36 9.63 2.64 1.56
CA ALA A 36 8.82 2.62 2.77
C ALA A 36 8.51 1.21 3.26
N VAL A 37 8.38 0.26 2.35
CA VAL A 37 7.92 -1.07 2.70
C VAL A 37 9.05 -2.10 2.61
N SER A 38 9.64 -2.24 1.45
CA SER A 38 10.70 -3.22 1.26
C SER A 38 11.36 -3.02 -0.10
N THR A 39 12.67 -3.22 -0.14
CA THR A 39 13.42 -3.17 -1.39
C THR A 39 13.54 -4.54 -2.03
N ASN A 40 12.79 -5.51 -1.53
CA ASN A 40 12.81 -6.87 -2.07
C ASN A 40 12.51 -6.84 -3.57
N PRO A 41 13.32 -7.53 -4.40
CA PRO A 41 13.08 -7.51 -5.85
C PRO A 41 11.73 -8.09 -6.27
N ARG A 42 11.07 -8.83 -5.40
CA ARG A 42 9.76 -9.39 -5.72
C ARG A 42 8.62 -8.40 -5.49
N MET A 43 8.93 -7.19 -5.05
CA MET A 43 7.88 -6.19 -4.81
C MET A 43 7.10 -5.87 -6.07
N ALA A 44 7.76 -5.88 -7.23
CA ALA A 44 7.09 -5.59 -8.49
C ALA A 44 5.95 -6.57 -8.75
N SER A 45 6.17 -7.85 -8.51
CA SER A 45 5.12 -8.84 -8.73
C SER A 45 3.98 -8.71 -7.72
N LYS A 46 4.28 -8.23 -6.52
CA LYS A 46 3.23 -7.99 -5.53
C LYS A 46 2.37 -6.81 -5.92
N LEU A 47 2.98 -5.75 -6.45
CA LEU A 47 2.23 -4.60 -6.95
C LEU A 47 1.36 -5.01 -8.13
N ASP A 48 1.89 -5.86 -9.02
CA ASP A 48 1.10 -6.37 -10.15
C ASP A 48 -0.08 -7.20 -9.66
N LEU A 49 0.13 -8.01 -8.64
CA LEU A 49 -0.94 -8.80 -8.04
C LEU A 49 -2.02 -7.89 -7.46
N MET A 50 -1.63 -6.85 -6.76
CA MET A 50 -2.59 -5.92 -6.18
C MET A 50 -3.36 -5.18 -7.26
N GLU A 51 -2.69 -4.83 -8.34
CA GLU A 51 -3.36 -4.17 -9.46
C GLU A 51 -4.36 -5.09 -10.13
N SER A 52 -3.97 -6.32 -10.41
CA SER A 52 -4.86 -7.28 -11.05
C SER A 52 -6.02 -7.69 -10.14
N SER A 53 -5.83 -7.56 -8.83
CA SER A 53 -6.90 -7.88 -7.87
C SER A 53 -7.82 -6.69 -7.60
N GLY A 54 -7.58 -5.56 -8.24
CA GLY A 54 -8.46 -4.41 -8.11
C GLY A 54 -8.24 -3.59 -6.86
N LEU A 55 -7.10 -3.71 -6.22
CA LEU A 55 -6.82 -2.94 -5.00
C LEU A 55 -6.09 -1.64 -5.28
N VAL A 56 -5.28 -1.61 -6.32
CA VAL A 56 -4.55 -0.40 -6.69
C VAL A 56 -4.68 -0.15 -8.18
N THR A 57 -4.48 1.12 -8.57
CA THR A 57 -4.37 1.52 -9.97
C THR A 57 -2.99 2.12 -10.16
N ARG A 58 -2.56 2.14 -11.40
CA ARG A 58 -1.25 2.67 -11.76
C ARG A 58 -1.46 3.70 -12.86
N ARG A 59 -0.87 4.86 -12.72
CA ARG A 59 -0.97 5.91 -13.73
C ARG A 59 0.34 6.68 -13.80
N PRO A 60 0.61 7.35 -14.93
CA PRO A 60 1.81 8.16 -15.02
C PRO A 60 1.78 9.29 -13.99
N MET A 61 2.94 9.63 -13.46
CA MET A 61 3.04 10.72 -12.51
C MET A 61 2.59 12.02 -13.16
N GLU A 62 2.98 12.20 -14.42
CA GLU A 62 2.50 13.33 -15.18
C GLU A 62 2.54 12.92 -16.65
N LYS A 63 1.89 13.71 -17.49
CA LYS A 63 1.78 13.40 -18.90
C LYS A 63 3.16 13.20 -19.51
N GLY A 64 3.35 12.06 -20.16
CA GLY A 64 4.62 11.74 -20.79
C GLY A 64 5.70 11.23 -19.88
N SER A 65 5.43 11.13 -18.58
CA SER A 65 6.42 10.66 -17.63
C SER A 65 6.56 9.15 -17.68
N ARG A 66 7.77 8.67 -17.45
CA ARG A 66 7.99 7.23 -17.30
C ARG A 66 7.74 6.79 -15.87
N LYS A 67 7.69 7.74 -14.94
CA LYS A 67 7.41 7.40 -13.56
C LYS A 67 5.93 7.18 -13.39
N GLU A 68 5.60 6.17 -12.62
CA GLU A 68 4.21 5.82 -12.36
C GLU A 68 3.88 5.95 -10.89
N ILE A 69 2.64 6.31 -10.64
CA ILE A 69 2.12 6.45 -9.30
C ILE A 69 1.09 5.37 -9.06
N TYR A 70 1.18 4.74 -7.91
CA TYR A 70 0.20 3.76 -7.46
C TYR A 70 -0.76 4.43 -6.51
N ASP A 71 -2.04 4.17 -6.70
CA ASP A 71 -3.10 4.75 -5.89
C ASP A 71 -4.09 3.65 -5.54
N LEU A 72 -4.79 3.81 -4.44
CA LEU A 72 -5.79 2.82 -4.05
C LEU A 72 -7.06 3.00 -4.84
N THR A 73 -7.69 1.89 -5.23
CA THR A 73 -9.04 1.92 -5.74
C THR A 73 -9.99 2.11 -4.56
N PRO A 74 -11.28 2.37 -4.80
CA PRO A 74 -12.25 2.39 -3.70
C PRO A 74 -12.23 1.10 -2.89
N SER A 75 -12.06 -0.05 -3.55
CA SER A 75 -11.93 -1.32 -2.84
C SER A 75 -10.66 -1.37 -2.00
N GLY A 76 -9.54 -0.91 -2.55
CA GLY A 76 -8.28 -0.86 -1.81
C GLY A 76 -8.36 0.06 -0.61
N GLU A 77 -9.03 1.21 -0.78
CA GLU A 77 -9.21 2.16 0.31
C GLU A 77 -10.02 1.55 1.44
N SER A 78 -11.11 0.86 1.09
CA SER A 78 -11.93 0.19 2.09
C SER A 78 -11.16 -0.88 2.82
N CYS A 79 -10.41 -1.68 2.10
CA CYS A 79 -9.61 -2.74 2.72
C CYS A 79 -8.56 -2.17 3.66
N ALA A 80 -7.89 -1.10 3.22
CA ALA A 80 -6.86 -0.48 4.04
C ALA A 80 -7.44 0.11 5.32
N ALA A 81 -8.58 0.78 5.21
CA ALA A 81 -9.25 1.36 6.36
C ALA A 81 -9.67 0.28 7.36
N MET A 82 -10.19 -0.82 6.85
CA MET A 82 -10.58 -1.94 7.70
C MET A 82 -9.39 -2.55 8.41
N PHE A 83 -8.28 -2.70 7.69
CA PHE A 83 -7.08 -3.25 8.31
C PHE A 83 -6.57 -2.33 9.41
N CYS A 84 -6.62 -1.02 9.21
CA CYS A 84 -6.22 -0.07 10.25
C CYS A 84 -7.10 -0.23 11.49
N ARG A 85 -8.39 -0.49 11.31
CA ARG A 85 -9.27 -0.76 12.45
C ARG A 85 -8.88 -2.04 13.17
N MET A 86 -8.46 -3.04 12.43
CA MET A 86 -7.98 -4.27 13.04
C MET A 86 -6.76 -4.00 13.89
N GLU A 87 -5.84 -3.17 13.39
CA GLU A 87 -4.65 -2.84 14.16
C GLU A 87 -5.03 -2.07 15.43
N GLU A 88 -5.96 -1.15 15.31
CA GLU A 88 -6.42 -0.40 16.48
C GLU A 88 -7.04 -1.34 17.51
N ALA A 89 -7.84 -2.28 17.06
CA ALA A 89 -8.45 -3.24 17.94
C ALA A 89 -7.40 -4.12 18.63
N ALA A 90 -6.27 -4.34 17.95
CA ALA A 90 -5.17 -5.10 18.51
C ALA A 90 -4.22 -4.25 19.36
N GLY A 91 -4.53 -2.95 19.53
CA GLY A 91 -3.76 -2.09 20.40
C GLY A 91 -2.76 -1.16 19.72
N VAL A 92 -2.79 -1.07 18.40
CA VAL A 92 -1.86 -0.23 17.66
C VAL A 92 -2.62 0.94 17.01
N PRO A 93 -2.53 2.15 17.54
CA PRO A 93 -3.26 3.27 16.97
C PRO A 93 -2.72 3.66 15.61
N VAL A 94 -3.59 4.26 14.79
CA VAL A 94 -3.23 4.66 13.43
C VAL A 94 -2.06 5.64 13.43
N SER A 95 -1.99 6.52 14.42
CA SER A 95 -0.88 7.46 14.52
C SER A 95 0.46 6.75 14.63
N GLU A 96 0.48 5.60 15.31
CA GLU A 96 1.70 4.82 15.45
C GLU A 96 2.06 4.12 14.14
N LEU A 97 1.06 3.62 13.43
CA LEU A 97 1.29 3.03 12.12
C LEU A 97 1.91 4.04 11.17
N ARG A 98 1.38 5.26 11.20
CA ARG A 98 1.90 6.31 10.34
C ARG A 98 3.33 6.68 10.73
N SER A 99 3.61 6.73 12.02
CA SER A 99 4.94 7.04 12.52
C SER A 99 5.97 6.04 12.05
N ASP A 100 5.60 4.76 11.96
CA ASP A 100 6.51 3.73 11.50
C ASP A 100 7.03 4.04 10.10
N PHE A 101 6.15 4.48 9.20
CA PHE A 101 6.59 4.83 7.85
C PHE A 101 7.44 6.09 7.85
N ILE A 102 7.08 7.06 8.66
CA ILE A 102 7.81 8.31 8.72
C ILE A 102 9.19 8.11 9.35
N SER A 103 9.28 7.39 10.44
CA SER A 103 10.54 7.25 11.14
C SER A 103 11.55 6.39 10.39
N LEU A 104 11.06 5.40 9.63
CA LEU A 104 11.97 4.54 8.86
C LEU A 104 12.37 5.16 7.53
N LYS A 105 11.45 5.88 6.90
CA LYS A 105 11.66 6.45 5.58
C LYS A 105 11.10 7.86 5.58
N SER A 106 11.69 8.70 6.40
CA SER A 106 11.11 9.99 6.73
C SER A 106 10.72 10.85 5.55
N ALA A 107 11.45 10.79 4.47
CA ALA A 107 11.14 11.64 3.33
C ALA A 107 9.86 11.24 2.60
N VAL A 108 9.38 10.02 2.80
CA VAL A 108 8.29 9.49 2.00
C VAL A 108 6.94 10.05 2.42
N CYS A 109 6.70 10.17 3.73
CA CYS A 109 5.43 10.67 4.24
C CYS A 109 5.51 12.10 4.76
N SER A 110 6.63 12.75 4.59
CA SER A 110 6.88 14.03 5.27
C SER A 110 6.00 15.17 4.80
N LYS A 111 5.28 15.00 3.71
CA LYS A 111 4.43 16.06 3.19
C LYS A 111 3.04 16.08 3.80
N PHE A 112 2.77 15.16 4.64
CA PHE A 112 1.47 15.07 5.31
C PHE A 112 1.61 15.26 6.80
#